data_a203498e329a781ccdd8f0a83e4bb7a8
#
_entry.id   a203498e329a781ccdd8f0a83e4bb7a8
#
_cell.length_a   1.000
_cell.length_b   1.000
_cell.length_c   1.000
_cell.angle_alpha   90.00
_cell.angle_beta   90.00
_cell.angle_gamma   90.00
#
_symmetry.space_group_name_H-M   'P 1'
#
loop_
_entity.id
_entity.type
_entity.pdbx_description
1 polymer ?
#
loop_
_entity_poly.entity_id
_entity_poly.type
_entity_poly.pdbx_seq_one_letter_code
_entity_poly.pdbx_strand_id
1 'polypeptide(L)'
;MDIAVISDIHGNYVALQAVIDYCMTRGITRFIFLGDYVTDCPDPQKTLEKIYVLKQYFNCTFVRGNREEYLLNYRAGGEKGWHKGSASGSLLYTYNNLTGKDLDFFDSMPIYTIWQEGGATPMDVCHGSPEKAGELLFKDKRNTKRVLTHLKTDYLLHGHNHLQDSYLYRGKRSINPGSVGIPWFYDGKTQFAILHSKGKAWEEELLQIDYDRDEILKDFQGTELVEMAPAWAAISMHTIRTGVDLNQTILLRAMRLCEEDNGSVTWPDIPEKYWAIALRENNIDLQGRDIPKKD
;
A
#
# COMPACT_ATOMS: atom_id res chain seq x y z
N MET A 1 -17.24 -20.41 -3.94
CA MET A 1 -17.29 -18.97 -3.54
C MET A 1 -15.92 -18.41 -3.79
N ASP A 2 -15.87 -17.27 -4.49
CA ASP A 2 -14.63 -16.61 -4.85
C ASP A 2 -14.59 -15.22 -4.20
N ILE A 3 -13.40 -14.81 -3.73
CA ILE A 3 -13.18 -13.56 -3.01
C ILE A 3 -11.95 -12.88 -3.59
N ALA A 4 -12.07 -11.63 -4.01
CA ALA A 4 -10.90 -10.82 -4.35
C ALA A 4 -10.29 -10.21 -3.09
N VAL A 5 -8.98 -10.34 -2.93
CA VAL A 5 -8.19 -9.76 -1.85
C VAL A 5 -7.30 -8.67 -2.43
N ILE A 6 -7.51 -7.44 -1.96
CA ILE A 6 -6.93 -6.21 -2.47
C ILE A 6 -6.19 -5.49 -1.33
N SER A 7 -4.98 -5.05 -1.57
CA SER A 7 -4.15 -4.35 -0.58
C SER A 7 -3.34 -3.23 -1.22
N ASP A 8 -2.95 -2.26 -0.40
CA ASP A 8 -1.91 -1.28 -0.76
C ASP A 8 -2.19 -0.56 -2.08
N ILE A 9 -3.39 0.08 -2.15
CA ILE A 9 -3.89 0.78 -3.35
C ILE A 9 -3.17 2.11 -3.54
N HIS A 10 -2.82 2.79 -2.44
CA HIS A 10 -2.02 4.01 -2.41
C HIS A 10 -2.50 5.13 -3.36
N GLY A 11 -3.80 5.28 -3.54
CA GLY A 11 -4.35 6.33 -4.40
C GLY A 11 -4.27 6.04 -5.91
N ASN A 12 -3.81 4.85 -6.33
CA ASN A 12 -3.74 4.46 -7.74
C ASN A 12 -5.09 3.91 -8.22
N TYR A 13 -6.00 4.82 -8.53
CA TYR A 13 -7.36 4.49 -8.97
C TYR A 13 -7.40 3.77 -10.32
N VAL A 14 -6.37 3.95 -11.17
CA VAL A 14 -6.28 3.31 -12.50
C VAL A 14 -5.98 1.82 -12.33
N ALA A 15 -5.00 1.49 -11.48
CA ALA A 15 -4.70 0.10 -11.14
C ALA A 15 -5.88 -0.58 -10.43
N LEU A 16 -6.54 0.12 -9.49
CA LEU A 16 -7.74 -0.40 -8.82
C LEU A 16 -8.85 -0.68 -9.83
N GLN A 17 -9.07 0.21 -10.82
CA GLN A 17 -10.09 -0.01 -11.86
C GLN A 17 -9.80 -1.28 -12.68
N ALA A 18 -8.54 -1.49 -13.08
CA ALA A 18 -8.16 -2.70 -13.81
C ALA A 18 -8.44 -3.98 -13.00
N VAL A 19 -8.17 -3.97 -11.70
CA VAL A 19 -8.48 -5.08 -10.79
C VAL A 19 -10.00 -5.28 -10.68
N ILE A 20 -10.78 -4.21 -10.53
CA ILE A 20 -12.25 -4.27 -10.49
C ILE A 20 -12.79 -4.90 -11.78
N ASP A 21 -12.37 -4.39 -12.94
CA ASP A 21 -12.83 -4.89 -14.24
C ASP A 21 -12.52 -6.37 -14.42
N TYR A 22 -11.30 -6.78 -14.04
CA TYR A 22 -10.93 -8.20 -14.03
C TYR A 22 -11.87 -9.04 -13.15
N CYS A 23 -12.14 -8.58 -11.93
CA CYS A 23 -13.05 -9.25 -11.01
C CYS A 23 -14.49 -9.35 -11.57
N MET A 24 -14.96 -8.26 -12.20
CA MET A 24 -16.31 -8.26 -12.82
C MET A 24 -16.41 -9.28 -13.97
N THR A 25 -15.38 -9.42 -14.81
CA THR A 25 -15.37 -10.43 -15.89
C THR A 25 -15.43 -11.86 -15.36
N ARG A 26 -15.00 -12.08 -14.12
CA ARG A 26 -15.06 -13.38 -13.41
C ARG A 26 -16.30 -13.57 -12.54
N GLY A 27 -17.19 -12.59 -12.49
CA GLY A 27 -18.40 -12.62 -11.64
C GLY A 27 -18.09 -12.59 -10.15
N ILE A 28 -16.95 -12.04 -9.74
CA ILE A 28 -16.58 -11.90 -8.33
C ILE A 28 -17.36 -10.76 -7.71
N THR A 29 -18.04 -11.03 -6.61
CA THR A 29 -18.90 -10.08 -5.90
C THR A 29 -18.53 -9.90 -4.43
N ARG A 30 -17.42 -10.50 -3.99
CA ARG A 30 -16.90 -10.41 -2.63
C ARG A 30 -15.48 -9.87 -2.65
N PHE A 31 -15.22 -8.88 -1.78
CA PHE A 31 -13.95 -8.20 -1.72
C PHE A 31 -13.47 -8.10 -0.27
N ILE A 32 -12.19 -8.37 -0.04
CA ILE A 32 -11.50 -8.08 1.21
C ILE A 32 -10.41 -7.07 0.93
N PHE A 33 -10.49 -5.92 1.57
CA PHE A 33 -9.53 -4.83 1.46
C PHE A 33 -8.66 -4.77 2.70
N LEU A 34 -7.34 -4.82 2.49
CA LEU A 34 -6.37 -4.98 3.57
C LEU A 34 -5.72 -3.67 4.05
N GLY A 35 -6.19 -2.49 3.59
CA GLY A 35 -5.66 -1.20 4.04
C GLY A 35 -4.75 -0.51 3.03
N ASP A 36 -4.23 0.65 3.43
CA ASP A 36 -3.41 1.57 2.63
C ASP A 36 -4.10 1.96 1.32
N TYR A 37 -5.31 2.55 1.47
CA TYR A 37 -6.18 2.92 0.34
C TYR A 37 -5.67 4.11 -0.42
N VAL A 38 -5.09 5.07 0.29
CA VAL A 38 -4.67 6.38 -0.22
C VAL A 38 -3.22 6.68 0.17
N THR A 39 -2.69 7.79 -0.25
CA THR A 39 -1.30 8.25 -0.17
C THR A 39 -0.47 7.88 -1.40
N ASP A 40 0.68 8.50 -1.56
CA ASP A 40 1.74 8.17 -2.53
C ASP A 40 1.38 8.40 -4.01
N CYS A 41 0.10 8.24 -4.43
CA CYS A 41 -0.40 8.63 -5.74
C CYS A 41 -1.36 9.84 -5.65
N PRO A 42 -1.59 10.54 -6.80
CA PRO A 42 -2.17 11.89 -6.79
C PRO A 42 -3.67 11.98 -6.52
N ASP A 43 -4.44 10.89 -6.70
CA ASP A 43 -5.91 10.96 -6.73
C ASP A 43 -6.61 10.16 -5.62
N PRO A 44 -6.49 10.57 -4.33
CA PRO A 44 -7.14 9.86 -3.23
C PRO A 44 -8.67 9.84 -3.37
N GLN A 45 -9.29 10.91 -3.88
CA GLN A 45 -10.75 10.98 -4.05
C GLN A 45 -11.25 10.03 -5.14
N LYS A 46 -10.60 9.97 -6.31
CA LYS A 46 -10.99 9.01 -7.36
C LYS A 46 -10.89 7.56 -6.88
N THR A 47 -9.91 7.27 -6.04
CA THR A 47 -9.74 5.93 -5.43
C THR A 47 -10.89 5.62 -4.46
N LEU A 48 -11.22 6.56 -3.56
CA LEU A 48 -12.29 6.37 -2.58
C LEU A 48 -13.67 6.29 -3.21
N GLU A 49 -13.94 7.06 -4.27
CA GLU A 49 -15.19 6.96 -5.05
C GLU A 49 -15.41 5.53 -5.55
N LYS A 50 -14.38 4.87 -6.12
CA LYS A 50 -14.48 3.48 -6.56
C LYS A 50 -14.73 2.52 -5.39
N ILE A 51 -14.05 2.72 -4.26
CA ILE A 51 -14.24 1.92 -3.05
C ILE A 51 -15.67 2.09 -2.51
N TYR A 52 -16.21 3.32 -2.50
CA TYR A 52 -17.58 3.56 -2.05
C TYR A 52 -18.62 2.91 -2.97
N VAL A 53 -18.39 2.91 -4.29
CA VAL A 53 -19.24 2.17 -5.24
C VAL A 53 -19.21 0.67 -4.94
N LEU A 54 -18.02 0.09 -4.77
CA LEU A 54 -17.90 -1.33 -4.41
C LEU A 54 -18.61 -1.65 -3.09
N LYS A 55 -18.41 -0.83 -2.07
CA LYS A 55 -19.07 -0.97 -0.76
C LYS A 55 -20.61 -0.93 -0.85
N GLN A 56 -21.15 -0.14 -1.78
CA GLN A 56 -22.59 0.01 -1.97
C GLN A 56 -23.22 -1.20 -2.63
N TYR A 57 -22.54 -1.83 -3.60
CA TYR A 57 -23.13 -2.84 -4.48
C TYR A 57 -22.64 -4.26 -4.24
N PHE A 58 -21.55 -4.43 -3.47
CA PHE A 58 -20.91 -5.71 -3.26
C PHE A 58 -20.67 -6.00 -1.78
N ASN A 59 -20.36 -7.26 -1.48
CA ASN A 59 -19.98 -7.66 -0.12
C ASN A 59 -18.50 -7.35 0.11
N CYS A 60 -18.23 -6.30 0.89
CA CYS A 60 -16.89 -5.81 1.15
C CYS A 60 -16.54 -5.88 2.63
N THR A 61 -15.36 -6.39 2.94
CA THR A 61 -14.72 -6.31 4.26
C THR A 61 -13.53 -5.39 4.17
N PHE A 62 -13.38 -4.50 5.17
CA PHE A 62 -12.31 -3.52 5.21
C PHE A 62 -11.54 -3.61 6.53
N VAL A 63 -10.22 -3.52 6.46
CA VAL A 63 -9.36 -3.20 7.60
C VAL A 63 -8.52 -1.98 7.23
N ARG A 64 -8.12 -1.19 8.23
CA ARG A 64 -7.26 -0.03 7.97
C ARG A 64 -5.79 -0.40 8.01
N GLY A 65 -5.00 0.26 7.16
CA GLY A 65 -3.55 0.16 7.13
C GLY A 65 -2.87 1.24 7.99
N ASN A 66 -1.55 1.26 7.96
CA ASN A 66 -0.78 2.27 8.68
C ASN A 66 -0.93 3.67 8.08
N ARG A 67 -1.22 3.80 6.78
CA ARG A 67 -1.48 5.11 6.17
C ARG A 67 -2.74 5.75 6.74
N GLU A 68 -3.81 4.99 6.88
CA GLU A 68 -5.03 5.46 7.53
C GLU A 68 -4.77 5.82 9.00
N GLU A 69 -3.94 5.05 9.74
CA GLU A 69 -3.58 5.40 11.11
C GLU A 69 -2.80 6.71 11.20
N TYR A 70 -1.87 7.00 10.28
CA TYR A 70 -1.15 8.28 10.23
C TYR A 70 -2.10 9.45 10.00
N LEU A 71 -3.02 9.33 9.03
CA LEU A 71 -4.01 10.36 8.72
C LEU A 71 -4.97 10.62 9.90
N LEU A 72 -5.42 9.57 10.57
CA LEU A 72 -6.27 9.67 11.77
C LEU A 72 -5.53 10.30 12.96
N ASN A 73 -4.26 9.93 13.18
CA ASN A 73 -3.41 10.54 14.21
C ASN A 73 -3.17 12.02 13.94
N TYR A 74 -2.97 12.41 12.67
CA TYR A 74 -2.84 13.81 12.28
C TYR A 74 -4.13 14.59 12.56
N ARG A 75 -5.30 14.05 12.20
CA ARG A 75 -6.62 14.60 12.54
C ARG A 75 -6.79 14.81 14.05
N ALA A 76 -6.33 13.87 14.84
CA ALA A 76 -6.41 13.94 16.31
C ALA A 76 -5.36 14.87 16.95
N GLY A 77 -4.44 15.46 16.16
CA GLY A 77 -3.35 16.31 16.66
C GLY A 77 -2.21 15.55 17.33
N GLY A 78 -2.16 14.21 17.19
CA GLY A 78 -1.06 13.36 17.67
C GLY A 78 0.17 13.45 16.80
N GLU A 79 0.00 13.38 15.47
CA GLU A 79 1.05 13.63 14.49
C GLU A 79 1.21 15.13 14.27
N LYS A 80 2.44 15.63 14.34
CA LYS A 80 2.77 17.05 14.15
C LYS A 80 3.97 17.20 13.24
N GLY A 81 4.09 18.39 12.63
CA GLY A 81 5.27 18.74 11.86
C GLY A 81 5.23 18.29 10.40
N TRP A 82 4.11 17.73 9.91
CA TRP A 82 4.01 17.49 8.47
C TRP A 82 4.04 18.82 7.71
N HIS A 83 4.90 18.86 6.71
CA HIS A 83 5.08 20.06 5.88
C HIS A 83 5.41 19.65 4.44
N LYS A 84 5.42 20.63 3.54
CA LYS A 84 5.90 20.48 2.16
C LYS A 84 7.36 19.99 2.20
N GLY A 85 7.61 18.87 1.53
CA GLY A 85 8.92 18.23 1.45
C GLY A 85 8.78 16.71 1.32
N SER A 86 9.83 16.06 0.85
CA SER A 86 9.81 14.64 0.47
C SER A 86 9.54 13.69 1.64
N ALA A 87 9.79 14.10 2.88
CA ALA A 87 9.57 13.26 4.05
C ALA A 87 8.10 13.08 4.42
N SER A 88 7.29 14.15 4.41
CA SER A 88 5.90 14.13 4.87
C SER A 88 4.90 14.79 3.93
N GLY A 89 5.38 15.41 2.86
CA GLY A 89 4.53 16.16 1.93
C GLY A 89 3.47 15.30 1.23
N SER A 90 3.73 14.03 0.97
CA SER A 90 2.74 13.10 0.40
C SER A 90 1.60 12.83 1.37
N LEU A 91 1.89 12.65 2.65
CA LEU A 91 0.88 12.49 3.70
C LEU A 91 0.03 13.76 3.86
N LEU A 92 0.70 14.92 3.90
CA LEU A 92 0.02 16.22 4.01
C LEU A 92 -0.85 16.50 2.77
N TYR A 93 -0.34 16.24 1.57
CA TYR A 93 -1.09 16.36 0.32
C TYR A 93 -2.36 15.49 0.38
N THR A 94 -2.20 14.23 0.75
CA THR A 94 -3.34 13.30 0.86
C THR A 94 -4.36 13.81 1.86
N TYR A 95 -3.93 14.19 3.08
CA TYR A 95 -4.82 14.70 4.11
C TYR A 95 -5.62 15.93 3.65
N ASN A 96 -4.98 16.87 2.97
CA ASN A 96 -5.61 18.08 2.44
C ASN A 96 -6.64 17.80 1.32
N ASN A 97 -6.53 16.64 0.67
CA ASN A 97 -7.45 16.18 -0.38
C ASN A 97 -8.50 15.18 0.13
N LEU A 98 -8.59 14.94 1.44
CA LEU A 98 -9.62 14.12 2.07
C LEU A 98 -10.72 14.95 2.68
N THR A 99 -11.93 14.39 2.72
CA THR A 99 -13.08 14.96 3.43
C THR A 99 -13.21 14.38 4.83
N GLY A 100 -13.99 15.03 5.70
CA GLY A 100 -14.35 14.46 7.01
C GLY A 100 -15.00 13.08 6.91
N LYS A 101 -15.84 12.86 5.87
CA LYS A 101 -16.48 11.56 5.60
C LYS A 101 -15.44 10.45 5.32
N ASP A 102 -14.36 10.77 4.63
CA ASP A 102 -13.31 9.80 4.30
C ASP A 102 -12.55 9.40 5.56
N LEU A 103 -12.21 10.38 6.39
CA LEU A 103 -11.56 10.12 7.67
C LEU A 103 -12.46 9.35 8.64
N ASP A 104 -13.76 9.62 8.67
CA ASP A 104 -14.72 8.84 9.45
C ASP A 104 -14.87 7.42 8.93
N PHE A 105 -14.78 7.21 7.62
CA PHE A 105 -14.75 5.88 7.01
C PHE A 105 -13.51 5.10 7.47
N PHE A 106 -12.32 5.71 7.45
CA PHE A 106 -11.10 5.08 7.96
C PHE A 106 -11.19 4.75 9.44
N ASP A 107 -11.75 5.66 10.25
CA ASP A 107 -11.92 5.46 11.70
C ASP A 107 -12.86 4.30 12.03
N SER A 108 -13.87 4.07 11.18
CA SER A 108 -14.82 2.96 11.31
C SER A 108 -14.22 1.57 11.05
N MET A 109 -13.03 1.49 10.41
CA MET A 109 -12.40 0.22 10.08
C MET A 109 -11.57 -0.30 11.27
N PRO A 110 -11.65 -1.60 11.60
CA PRO A 110 -10.73 -2.21 12.57
C PRO A 110 -9.32 -2.37 11.96
N ILE A 111 -8.29 -2.47 12.80
CA ILE A 111 -6.93 -2.88 12.35
C ILE A 111 -6.84 -4.38 12.09
N TYR A 112 -7.74 -5.15 12.66
CA TYR A 112 -7.82 -6.60 12.60
C TYR A 112 -9.26 -7.07 12.72
N THR A 113 -9.61 -8.12 11.97
CA THR A 113 -10.90 -8.81 12.09
C THR A 113 -10.76 -10.30 11.74
N ILE A 114 -11.76 -11.09 12.10
CA ILE A 114 -11.91 -12.45 11.55
C ILE A 114 -13.01 -12.39 10.51
N TRP A 115 -12.66 -12.72 9.27
CA TRP A 115 -13.63 -12.87 8.21
C TRP A 115 -14.24 -14.26 8.23
N GLN A 116 -15.54 -14.34 8.17
CA GLN A 116 -16.29 -15.59 8.03
C GLN A 116 -17.65 -15.34 7.38
N GLU A 117 -18.00 -16.11 6.35
CA GLU A 117 -19.27 -16.00 5.66
C GLU A 117 -19.73 -17.38 5.17
N GLY A 118 -21.04 -17.66 5.22
CA GLY A 118 -21.69 -18.79 4.56
C GLY A 118 -21.14 -20.17 4.94
N GLY A 119 -20.59 -20.35 6.14
CA GLY A 119 -19.98 -21.60 6.58
C GLY A 119 -18.60 -21.90 5.98
N ALA A 120 -18.02 -20.94 5.27
CA ALA A 120 -16.64 -21.04 4.78
C ALA A 120 -15.62 -21.02 5.93
N THR A 121 -14.43 -21.53 5.67
CA THR A 121 -13.32 -21.53 6.63
C THR A 121 -12.93 -20.09 6.98
N PRO A 122 -12.91 -19.71 8.26
CA PRO A 122 -12.59 -18.37 8.69
C PRO A 122 -11.13 -17.99 8.42
N MET A 123 -10.88 -16.69 8.29
CA MET A 123 -9.55 -16.12 8.05
C MET A 123 -9.30 -14.95 8.98
N ASP A 124 -8.11 -14.89 9.57
CA ASP A 124 -7.59 -13.68 10.22
C ASP A 124 -7.25 -12.66 9.13
N VAL A 125 -7.69 -11.41 9.28
CA VAL A 125 -7.54 -10.32 8.29
C VAL A 125 -6.98 -9.09 8.96
N CYS A 126 -5.87 -8.58 8.46
CA CYS A 126 -5.22 -7.35 8.94
C CYS A 126 -4.40 -6.72 7.80
N HIS A 127 -3.85 -5.52 8.02
CA HIS A 127 -2.91 -4.92 7.07
C HIS A 127 -1.48 -5.45 7.29
N GLY A 128 -0.89 -5.22 8.44
CA GLY A 128 0.43 -5.74 8.81
C GLY A 128 0.31 -7.01 9.64
N SER A 129 -0.01 -6.88 10.92
CA SER A 129 -0.29 -8.01 11.82
C SER A 129 -1.57 -7.78 12.63
N PRO A 130 -2.13 -8.81 13.28
CA PRO A 130 -3.28 -8.64 14.19
C PRO A 130 -3.04 -7.63 15.32
N GLU A 131 -1.79 -7.35 15.67
CA GLU A 131 -1.41 -6.45 16.76
C GLU A 131 -1.08 -5.03 16.28
N LYS A 132 -0.55 -4.89 15.03
CA LYS A 132 -0.06 -3.61 14.49
C LYS A 132 -0.26 -3.53 12.99
N ALA A 133 -0.92 -2.48 12.52
CA ALA A 133 -1.06 -2.23 11.09
C ALA A 133 0.30 -2.04 10.38
N GLY A 134 1.29 -1.43 11.03
CA GLY A 134 2.63 -1.21 10.47
C GLY A 134 3.65 -2.32 10.74
N GLU A 135 3.27 -3.54 11.15
CA GLU A 135 4.23 -4.62 11.33
C GLU A 135 4.51 -5.34 10.00
N LEU A 136 5.76 -5.28 9.53
CA LEU A 136 6.20 -5.97 8.32
C LEU A 136 6.35 -7.49 8.56
N LEU A 137 5.59 -8.28 7.83
CA LEU A 137 5.65 -9.74 7.87
C LEU A 137 6.30 -10.28 6.59
N PHE A 138 7.53 -10.77 6.71
CA PHE A 138 8.24 -11.41 5.61
C PHE A 138 8.35 -12.92 5.85
N LYS A 139 8.30 -13.71 4.78
CA LYS A 139 8.51 -15.14 4.80
C LYS A 139 9.72 -15.54 5.65
N ASP A 140 9.61 -16.61 6.41
CA ASP A 140 10.65 -17.19 7.26
C ASP A 140 11.17 -16.33 8.42
N LYS A 141 10.71 -15.09 8.59
CA LYS A 141 11.14 -14.24 9.70
C LYS A 141 10.50 -14.69 11.02
N ARG A 142 11.22 -14.40 12.12
CA ARG A 142 10.82 -14.80 13.48
C ARG A 142 9.45 -14.21 13.88
N ASN A 143 9.21 -12.93 13.57
CA ASN A 143 7.95 -12.28 13.89
C ASN A 143 6.79 -12.89 13.09
N THR A 144 6.97 -13.19 11.80
CA THR A 144 5.94 -13.86 10.97
C THR A 144 5.58 -15.23 11.55
N LYS A 145 6.59 -16.03 11.93
CA LYS A 145 6.37 -17.33 12.58
C LYS A 145 5.66 -17.20 13.93
N ARG A 146 5.96 -16.14 14.71
CA ARG A 146 5.26 -15.81 15.95
C ARG A 146 3.79 -15.51 15.68
N VAL A 147 3.51 -14.60 14.74
CA VAL A 147 2.14 -14.25 14.36
C VAL A 147 1.37 -15.49 13.93
N LEU A 148 1.88 -16.27 12.98
CA LEU A 148 1.21 -17.48 12.50
C LEU A 148 0.92 -18.48 13.62
N THR A 149 1.81 -18.61 14.62
CA THR A 149 1.59 -19.54 15.75
C THR A 149 0.41 -19.11 16.63
N HIS A 150 0.10 -17.80 16.70
CA HIS A 150 -0.95 -17.26 17.58
C HIS A 150 -2.24 -16.89 16.84
N LEU A 151 -2.37 -17.20 15.53
CA LEU A 151 -3.60 -16.97 14.79
C LEU A 151 -4.78 -17.73 15.41
N LYS A 152 -5.97 -17.14 15.30
CA LYS A 152 -7.22 -17.77 15.72
C LYS A 152 -7.77 -18.74 14.68
N THR A 153 -7.36 -18.57 13.41
CA THR A 153 -7.77 -19.41 12.29
C THR A 153 -6.55 -20.05 11.61
N ASP A 154 -6.76 -20.78 10.51
CA ASP A 154 -5.67 -21.40 9.76
C ASP A 154 -5.13 -20.52 8.64
N TYR A 155 -5.75 -19.37 8.38
CA TYR A 155 -5.37 -18.44 7.32
C TYR A 155 -5.19 -17.03 7.85
N LEU A 156 -4.13 -16.35 7.38
CA LEU A 156 -3.89 -14.93 7.57
C LEU A 156 -3.86 -14.23 6.22
N LEU A 157 -4.71 -13.21 6.05
CA LEU A 157 -4.61 -12.27 4.95
C LEU A 157 -3.92 -11.00 5.47
N HIS A 158 -2.82 -10.60 4.82
CA HIS A 158 -2.08 -9.39 5.19
C HIS A 158 -1.47 -8.71 3.94
N GLY A 159 -1.06 -7.45 4.06
CA GLY A 159 -0.41 -6.64 3.02
C GLY A 159 0.87 -5.98 3.53
N HIS A 160 0.93 -4.66 3.42
CA HIS A 160 1.93 -3.73 3.96
C HIS A 160 3.35 -3.82 3.38
N ASN A 161 3.90 -4.99 3.18
CA ASN A 161 5.26 -5.15 2.64
C ASN A 161 5.31 -5.15 1.10
N HIS A 162 4.16 -5.03 0.40
CA HIS A 162 3.97 -5.04 -1.05
C HIS A 162 4.52 -6.28 -1.78
N LEU A 163 4.90 -7.32 -1.05
CA LEU A 163 5.43 -8.56 -1.62
C LEU A 163 4.31 -9.58 -1.76
N GLN A 164 3.95 -9.88 -3.00
CA GLN A 164 3.01 -10.95 -3.27
C GLN A 164 3.60 -12.31 -2.89
N ASP A 165 3.02 -12.97 -1.87
CA ASP A 165 3.54 -14.23 -1.32
C ASP A 165 2.44 -15.09 -0.69
N SER A 166 2.69 -16.40 -0.65
CA SER A 166 1.96 -17.36 0.15
C SER A 166 2.96 -18.22 0.95
N TYR A 167 2.78 -18.28 2.26
CA TYR A 167 3.70 -18.96 3.14
C TYR A 167 2.99 -19.88 4.12
N LEU A 168 3.36 -21.15 4.13
CA LEU A 168 2.82 -22.18 5.04
C LEU A 168 3.81 -22.43 6.20
N TYR A 169 3.31 -22.30 7.42
CA TYR A 169 4.09 -22.60 8.62
C TYR A 169 3.23 -23.31 9.67
N ARG A 170 3.59 -24.55 10.03
CA ARG A 170 2.90 -25.38 11.03
C ARG A 170 1.37 -25.50 10.80
N GLY A 171 0.97 -25.70 9.54
CA GLY A 171 -0.45 -25.81 9.16
C GLY A 171 -1.21 -24.49 9.04
N LYS A 172 -0.61 -23.37 9.39
CA LYS A 172 -1.15 -22.03 9.19
C LYS A 172 -0.59 -21.41 7.91
N ARG A 173 -1.44 -20.76 7.12
CA ARG A 173 -1.06 -20.13 5.84
C ARG A 173 -1.22 -18.62 5.91
N SER A 174 -0.17 -17.87 5.60
CA SER A 174 -0.30 -16.43 5.31
C SER A 174 -0.35 -16.20 3.81
N ILE A 175 -1.19 -15.27 3.39
CA ILE A 175 -1.37 -14.87 2.00
C ILE A 175 -1.27 -13.35 1.94
N ASN A 176 -0.30 -12.85 1.18
CA ASN A 176 -0.15 -11.45 0.85
C ASN A 176 -0.48 -11.27 -0.63
N PRO A 177 -1.51 -10.48 -0.99
CA PRO A 177 -1.89 -10.28 -2.38
C PRO A 177 -0.89 -9.40 -3.16
N GLY A 178 0.11 -8.83 -2.52
CA GLY A 178 0.95 -7.77 -3.07
C GLY A 178 0.29 -6.39 -3.01
N SER A 179 0.76 -5.44 -3.80
CA SER A 179 0.24 -4.09 -3.86
C SER A 179 -0.48 -3.82 -5.18
N VAL A 180 -1.68 -3.25 -5.09
CA VAL A 180 -2.41 -2.78 -6.27
C VAL A 180 -1.77 -1.53 -6.85
N GLY A 181 -1.42 -0.56 -6.01
CA GLY A 181 -1.04 0.78 -6.48
C GLY A 181 0.45 1.00 -6.67
N ILE A 182 1.28 0.41 -5.81
CA ILE A 182 2.75 0.55 -5.80
C ILE A 182 3.37 -0.87 -5.78
N PRO A 183 3.20 -1.66 -6.84
CA PRO A 183 3.59 -3.07 -6.86
C PRO A 183 5.11 -3.24 -6.90
N TRP A 184 5.60 -4.25 -6.18
CA TRP A 184 6.99 -4.69 -6.29
C TRP A 184 7.12 -5.84 -7.27
N PHE A 185 8.19 -5.83 -8.07
CA PHE A 185 8.47 -6.83 -9.11
C PHE A 185 7.45 -6.83 -10.27
N TYR A 186 7.49 -7.85 -11.08
CA TYR A 186 6.59 -8.13 -12.21
C TYR A 186 6.42 -6.94 -13.17
N ASP A 187 7.52 -6.19 -13.40
CA ASP A 187 7.56 -5.02 -14.29
C ASP A 187 6.48 -3.97 -14.00
N GLY A 188 6.15 -3.78 -12.69
CA GLY A 188 5.15 -2.80 -12.24
C GLY A 188 3.69 -3.17 -12.54
N LYS A 189 3.39 -4.44 -12.84
CA LYS A 189 2.00 -4.92 -12.96
C LYS A 189 1.28 -4.85 -11.62
N THR A 190 0.00 -4.43 -11.65
CA THR A 190 -0.81 -4.41 -10.43
C THR A 190 -1.04 -5.83 -9.89
N GLN A 191 -1.03 -5.98 -8.56
CA GLN A 191 -1.06 -7.26 -7.88
C GLN A 191 -2.28 -7.37 -6.97
N PHE A 192 -2.93 -8.53 -6.98
CA PHE A 192 -4.03 -8.89 -6.10
C PHE A 192 -4.14 -10.42 -6.01
N ALA A 193 -5.05 -10.92 -5.19
CA ALA A 193 -5.31 -12.35 -5.10
C ALA A 193 -6.80 -12.65 -5.27
N ILE A 194 -7.11 -13.85 -5.77
CA ILE A 194 -8.44 -14.43 -5.69
C ILE A 194 -8.35 -15.69 -4.82
N LEU A 195 -9.24 -15.79 -3.84
CA LEU A 195 -9.38 -16.97 -2.99
C LEU A 195 -10.58 -17.79 -3.47
N HIS A 196 -10.34 -19.05 -3.76
CA HIS A 196 -11.36 -20.04 -4.16
C HIS A 196 -11.69 -20.95 -3.01
N SER A 197 -12.96 -21.01 -2.60
CA SER A 197 -13.39 -21.94 -1.57
C SER A 197 -13.42 -23.39 -2.12
N LYS A 198 -12.66 -24.27 -1.49
CA LYS A 198 -12.55 -25.70 -1.81
C LYS A 198 -12.90 -26.56 -0.59
N GLY A 199 -14.20 -26.69 -0.32
CA GLY A 199 -14.67 -27.39 0.87
C GLY A 199 -14.28 -26.65 2.17
N LYS A 200 -13.38 -27.21 2.97
CA LYS A 200 -12.84 -26.59 4.19
C LYS A 200 -11.48 -25.91 3.99
N ALA A 201 -11.08 -25.64 2.77
CA ALA A 201 -9.81 -25.00 2.46
C ALA A 201 -10.00 -23.83 1.49
N TRP A 202 -9.04 -22.94 1.47
CA TRP A 202 -8.90 -21.89 0.48
C TRP A 202 -7.73 -22.22 -0.44
N GLU A 203 -7.93 -22.04 -1.74
CA GLU A 203 -6.89 -22.05 -2.77
C GLU A 203 -6.69 -20.62 -3.24
N GLU A 204 -5.45 -20.13 -3.15
CA GLU A 204 -5.10 -18.79 -3.58
C GLU A 204 -4.63 -18.77 -5.05
N GLU A 205 -5.15 -17.85 -5.83
CA GLU A 205 -4.66 -17.44 -7.15
C GLU A 205 -4.01 -16.06 -7.02
N LEU A 206 -2.68 -16.00 -7.05
CA LEU A 206 -1.92 -14.76 -7.01
C LEU A 206 -1.80 -14.19 -8.42
N LEU A 207 -2.31 -12.98 -8.64
CA LEU A 207 -2.49 -12.40 -9.97
C LEU A 207 -1.66 -11.13 -10.14
N GLN A 208 -1.12 -10.97 -11.37
CA GLN A 208 -0.44 -9.77 -11.83
C GLN A 208 -1.02 -9.41 -13.20
N ILE A 209 -1.63 -8.24 -13.31
CA ILE A 209 -2.23 -7.78 -14.56
C ILE A 209 -1.69 -6.41 -15.00
N ASP A 210 -1.68 -6.16 -16.28
CA ASP A 210 -1.34 -4.85 -16.81
C ASP A 210 -2.48 -3.85 -16.59
N TYR A 211 -2.11 -2.57 -16.48
CA TYR A 211 -3.04 -1.45 -16.42
C TYR A 211 -2.43 -0.24 -17.12
N ASP A 212 -3.20 0.81 -17.36
CA ASP A 212 -2.71 2.02 -18.01
C ASP A 212 -1.84 2.84 -17.07
N ARG A 213 -0.54 2.52 -17.04
CA ARG A 213 0.45 3.23 -16.22
C ARG A 213 0.68 4.65 -16.70
N ASP A 214 0.51 4.92 -17.98
CA ASP A 214 0.72 6.26 -18.55
C ASP A 214 -0.35 7.22 -18.05
N GLU A 215 -1.59 6.75 -17.83
CA GLU A 215 -2.67 7.55 -17.24
C GLU A 215 -2.28 8.04 -15.84
N ILE A 216 -1.96 7.13 -14.91
CA ILE A 216 -1.60 7.54 -13.53
C ILE A 216 -0.32 8.37 -13.49
N LEU A 217 0.69 8.07 -14.32
CA LEU A 217 1.92 8.84 -14.41
C LEU A 217 1.70 10.27 -14.94
N LYS A 218 0.73 10.45 -15.83
CA LYS A 218 0.31 11.77 -16.30
C LYS A 218 -0.38 12.57 -15.19
N ASP A 219 -1.20 11.91 -14.36
CA ASP A 219 -1.89 12.57 -13.25
C ASP A 219 -0.90 13.12 -12.22
N PHE A 220 0.24 12.47 -11.98
CA PHE A 220 1.31 13.05 -11.14
C PHE A 220 1.75 14.44 -11.62
N GLN A 221 1.82 14.66 -12.93
CA GLN A 221 2.25 15.94 -13.50
C GLN A 221 1.17 17.03 -13.43
N GLY A 222 -0.10 16.64 -13.27
CA GLY A 222 -1.25 17.53 -13.18
C GLY A 222 -1.63 17.97 -11.78
N THR A 223 -0.92 17.49 -10.75
CA THR A 223 -1.27 17.73 -9.34
C THR A 223 -0.14 18.37 -8.56
N GLU A 224 -0.48 18.97 -7.40
CA GLU A 224 0.50 19.56 -6.48
C GLU A 224 1.37 18.52 -5.76
N LEU A 225 1.09 17.22 -5.88
CA LEU A 225 1.82 16.16 -5.17
C LEU A 225 3.33 16.20 -5.47
N VAL A 226 3.71 16.42 -6.74
CA VAL A 226 5.13 16.50 -7.15
C VAL A 226 5.83 17.68 -6.49
N GLU A 227 5.12 18.81 -6.30
CA GLU A 227 5.67 19.97 -5.59
C GLU A 227 5.67 19.78 -4.07
N MET A 228 4.68 19.08 -3.55
CA MET A 228 4.53 18.82 -2.12
C MET A 228 5.53 17.78 -1.61
N ALA A 229 5.88 16.78 -2.43
CA ALA A 229 6.75 15.67 -2.04
C ALA A 229 7.65 15.22 -3.22
N PRO A 230 8.61 16.07 -3.67
CA PRO A 230 9.31 15.86 -4.95
C PRO A 230 10.00 14.50 -5.09
N ALA A 231 10.84 14.13 -4.12
CA ALA A 231 11.56 12.86 -4.21
C ALA A 231 10.64 11.67 -3.93
N TRP A 232 9.68 11.80 -3.02
CA TRP A 232 8.73 10.73 -2.74
C TRP A 232 7.84 10.42 -3.94
N ALA A 233 7.33 11.46 -4.63
CA ALA A 233 6.59 11.30 -5.89
C ALA A 233 7.45 10.65 -6.99
N ALA A 234 8.73 11.04 -7.09
CA ALA A 234 9.67 10.44 -8.04
C ALA A 234 9.87 8.94 -7.78
N ILE A 235 10.02 8.54 -6.52
CA ILE A 235 10.16 7.13 -6.13
C ILE A 235 8.87 6.36 -6.45
N SER A 236 7.70 6.91 -6.15
CA SER A 236 6.41 6.29 -6.47
C SER A 236 6.24 6.09 -7.99
N MET A 237 6.54 7.12 -8.79
CA MET A 237 6.52 7.02 -10.25
C MET A 237 7.52 5.99 -10.78
N HIS A 238 8.72 5.89 -10.20
CA HIS A 238 9.72 4.89 -10.56
C HIS A 238 9.20 3.47 -10.28
N THR A 239 8.65 3.24 -9.08
CA THR A 239 8.09 1.92 -8.71
C THR A 239 6.93 1.52 -9.62
N ILE A 240 6.02 2.45 -9.97
CA ILE A 240 4.93 2.21 -10.91
C ILE A 240 5.46 1.79 -12.29
N ARG A 241 6.56 2.40 -12.77
CA ARG A 241 7.14 2.07 -14.08
C ARG A 241 7.84 0.72 -14.11
N THR A 242 8.55 0.39 -13.05
CA THR A 242 9.58 -0.66 -13.08
C THR A 242 9.28 -1.84 -12.14
N GLY A 243 8.45 -1.65 -11.13
CA GLY A 243 8.29 -2.61 -10.04
C GLY A 243 9.48 -2.64 -9.08
N VAL A 244 10.41 -1.67 -9.17
CA VAL A 244 11.57 -1.57 -8.27
C VAL A 244 11.28 -0.54 -7.19
N ASP A 245 11.14 -1.00 -5.94
CA ASP A 245 10.97 -0.12 -4.80
C ASP A 245 12.32 0.33 -4.24
N LEU A 246 12.48 1.65 -4.13
CA LEU A 246 13.66 2.29 -3.57
C LEU A 246 13.33 3.21 -2.37
N ASN A 247 12.10 3.14 -1.86
CA ASN A 247 11.62 3.99 -0.77
C ASN A 247 12.57 3.98 0.43
N GLN A 248 12.83 2.81 1.02
CA GLN A 248 13.71 2.71 2.18
C GLN A 248 15.16 3.05 1.84
N THR A 249 15.64 2.66 0.67
CA THR A 249 17.02 2.93 0.24
C THR A 249 17.28 4.43 0.17
N ILE A 250 16.40 5.17 -0.48
CA ILE A 250 16.53 6.63 -0.67
C ILE A 250 16.27 7.37 0.64
N LEU A 251 15.23 7.00 1.41
CA LEU A 251 14.95 7.60 2.70
C LEU A 251 16.12 7.46 3.67
N LEU A 252 16.62 6.24 3.88
CA LEU A 252 17.73 5.99 4.80
C LEU A 252 19.03 6.69 4.33
N ARG A 253 19.25 6.79 3.02
CA ARG A 253 20.40 7.53 2.48
C ARG A 253 20.25 9.02 2.72
N ALA A 254 19.09 9.61 2.50
CA ALA A 254 18.83 11.03 2.77
C ALA A 254 18.99 11.36 4.26
N MET A 255 18.47 10.49 5.15
CA MET A 255 18.64 10.62 6.60
C MET A 255 20.12 10.58 7.01
N ARG A 256 20.89 9.62 6.48
CA ARG A 256 22.33 9.48 6.79
C ARG A 256 23.11 10.71 6.34
N LEU A 257 22.86 11.21 5.13
CA LEU A 257 23.51 12.45 4.63
C LEU A 257 23.18 13.65 5.51
N CYS A 258 21.92 13.75 5.97
CA CYS A 258 21.50 14.80 6.88
C CYS A 258 22.21 14.70 8.23
N GLU A 259 22.35 13.51 8.78
CA GLU A 259 23.04 13.25 10.05
C GLU A 259 24.55 13.53 9.94
N GLU A 260 25.20 13.12 8.84
CA GLU A 260 26.62 13.36 8.56
C GLU A 260 26.95 14.88 8.52
N ASP A 261 26.07 15.69 7.91
CA ASP A 261 26.27 17.14 7.78
C ASP A 261 25.90 17.94 9.04
N ASN A 262 24.86 17.50 9.79
CA ASN A 262 24.28 18.30 10.87
C ASN A 262 24.47 17.67 12.27
N GLY A 263 25.08 16.48 12.36
CA GLY A 263 25.27 15.75 13.62
C GLY A 263 24.01 15.08 14.18
N SER A 264 22.83 15.32 13.56
CA SER A 264 21.56 14.69 13.93
C SER A 264 20.57 14.77 12.78
N VAL A 265 19.58 13.91 12.82
CA VAL A 265 18.43 13.91 11.89
C VAL A 265 17.14 13.80 12.69
N THR A 266 16.16 14.63 12.35
CA THR A 266 14.82 14.57 12.95
C THR A 266 13.78 14.44 11.84
N TRP A 267 12.99 13.41 11.87
CA TRP A 267 11.86 13.26 10.94
C TRP A 267 10.72 14.22 11.38
N PRO A 268 10.06 14.94 10.45
CA PRO A 268 10.23 14.92 8.99
C PRO A 268 11.23 15.97 8.43
N ASP A 269 12.03 16.62 9.26
CA ASP A 269 12.88 17.77 8.91
C ASP A 269 14.16 17.34 8.15
N ILE A 270 13.99 16.67 7.01
CA ILE A 270 15.08 16.23 6.14
C ILE A 270 15.13 17.16 4.91
N PRO A 271 16.15 18.06 4.79
CA PRO A 271 16.27 18.97 3.66
C PRO A 271 16.31 18.29 2.29
N GLU A 272 15.62 18.89 1.31
CA GLU A 272 15.48 18.34 -0.06
C GLU A 272 16.82 18.07 -0.77
N LYS A 273 17.89 18.80 -0.42
CA LYS A 273 19.23 18.56 -0.98
C LYS A 273 19.71 17.12 -0.78
N TYR A 274 19.38 16.50 0.37
CA TYR A 274 19.80 15.13 0.68
C TYR A 274 18.99 14.10 -0.09
N TRP A 275 17.70 14.35 -0.26
CA TRP A 275 16.83 13.54 -1.12
C TRP A 275 17.30 13.58 -2.58
N ALA A 276 17.64 14.77 -3.08
CA ALA A 276 18.15 14.94 -4.44
C ALA A 276 19.48 14.20 -4.67
N ILE A 277 20.36 14.16 -3.67
CA ILE A 277 21.60 13.37 -3.74
C ILE A 277 21.25 11.87 -3.76
N ALA A 278 20.41 11.41 -2.84
CA ALA A 278 20.03 10.01 -2.73
C ALA A 278 19.33 9.49 -4.01
N LEU A 279 18.47 10.29 -4.66
CA LEU A 279 17.88 9.96 -5.96
C LEU A 279 18.95 9.78 -7.04
N ARG A 280 19.90 10.74 -7.15
CA ARG A 280 20.96 10.67 -8.16
C ARG A 280 21.90 9.48 -7.97
N GLU A 281 22.24 9.15 -6.71
CA GLU A 281 23.06 7.97 -6.38
C GLU A 281 22.36 6.66 -6.81
N ASN A 282 21.03 6.67 -6.88
CA ASN A 282 20.22 5.55 -7.37
C ASN A 282 19.81 5.69 -8.85
N ASN A 283 20.39 6.66 -9.57
CA ASN A 283 20.15 6.93 -11.00
C ASN A 283 18.70 7.25 -11.35
N ILE A 284 17.99 7.98 -10.50
CA ILE A 284 16.59 8.38 -10.70
C ILE A 284 16.49 9.91 -10.80
N ASP A 285 15.73 10.43 -11.77
CA ASP A 285 15.35 11.84 -11.86
C ASP A 285 14.07 12.15 -11.06
N LEU A 286 13.74 13.44 -10.95
CA LEU A 286 12.53 13.89 -10.26
C LEU A 286 11.20 13.52 -10.98
N GLN A 287 11.25 12.93 -12.16
CA GLN A 287 10.12 12.33 -12.85
C GLN A 287 10.09 10.79 -12.67
N GLY A 288 10.94 10.24 -11.80
CA GLY A 288 11.03 8.81 -11.56
C GLY A 288 11.54 8.00 -12.75
N ARG A 289 12.34 8.60 -13.64
CA ARG A 289 12.95 7.93 -14.80
C ARG A 289 14.39 7.61 -14.48
N ASP A 290 14.87 6.52 -15.09
CA ASP A 290 16.28 6.16 -15.00
C ASP A 290 17.17 7.21 -15.69
N ILE A 291 18.23 7.63 -15.00
CA ILE A 291 19.28 8.47 -15.55
C ILE A 291 20.43 7.56 -16.00
N PRO A 292 20.95 7.71 -17.22
CA PRO A 292 22.13 6.96 -17.65
C PRO A 292 23.29 7.14 -16.66
N LYS A 293 23.94 6.03 -16.29
CA LYS A 293 25.18 6.13 -15.49
C LYS A 293 26.19 6.97 -16.26
N LYS A 294 26.74 8.00 -15.63
CA LYS A 294 27.91 8.67 -16.18
C LYS A 294 29.09 7.73 -15.97
N ASP A 295 29.67 7.30 -17.09
CA ASP A 295 30.94 6.55 -17.13
C ASP A 295 32.06 7.36 -16.45
#